data_0b5aa9ab70f6c2c3f5ea597da5e5715c
#
_entry.id   0b5aa9ab70f6c2c3f5ea597da5e5715c
#
_cell.length_a   1.000
_cell.length_b   1.000
_cell.length_c   1.000
_cell.angle_alpha   90.00
_cell.angle_beta   90.00
_cell.angle_gamma   90.00
#
_symmetry.space_group_name_H-M   'P 1'
#
loop_
_entity.id
_entity.type
_entity.pdbx_description
1 polymer ?
#
loop_
_entity_poly.entity_id
_entity_poly.type
_entity_poly.pdbx_seq_one_letter_code
_entity_poly.pdbx_strand_id
1 'polypeptide(L)'
;MRTLRGSDGKKDGGLPPGRAWLCVVATLLCAVALLAHAAAAARDLVVYGEPTLEKALKSVGFLWQARTGTRVNVFVAPTDLSYAQIDRGARCDLIFALAGAATDEAARANIIHAATISRAWRNGLVLVGTEPGTGPTADARRADLSRLIAGKRLAIANPDRDPAGARAVELLRKIGVVVDDGNKAVAVAESTAGVVSLLAADKAELGIVYSTDATAGFKLAVALPALDQPPIEYVVAQARDPQSDTKPFMTFLQSAAAKAAFKSAGLAPIDDARAPGGDGD
;
A
#
# COMPACT_ATOMS: atom_id res chain seq x y z
N MET A 1 -47.50 -3.60 -90.05
CA MET A 1 -48.16 -4.84 -89.58
C MET A 1 -47.35 -5.45 -88.46
N ARG A 2 -47.94 -5.65 -87.32
CA ARG A 2 -47.53 -6.37 -86.08
C ARG A 2 -46.37 -5.87 -85.24
N THR A 3 -46.78 -5.25 -84.27
CA THR A 3 -46.17 -5.00 -82.96
C THR A 3 -45.65 -6.24 -82.25
N LEU A 4 -44.48 -6.16 -81.56
CA LEU A 4 -44.21 -7.00 -80.38
C LEU A 4 -43.54 -6.16 -79.33
N ARG A 5 -44.18 -6.14 -78.18
CA ARG A 5 -43.92 -5.46 -76.95
C ARG A 5 -43.03 -6.38 -76.07
N GLY A 6 -41.78 -5.96 -75.77
CA GLY A 6 -40.93 -6.66 -74.82
C GLY A 6 -41.08 -6.00 -73.43
N SER A 7 -41.53 -6.75 -72.42
CA SER A 7 -41.68 -6.33 -71.04
C SER A 7 -40.39 -6.61 -70.27
N ASP A 8 -39.71 -5.56 -69.85
CA ASP A 8 -38.60 -5.64 -68.91
C ASP A 8 -39.17 -5.95 -67.51
N GLY A 9 -39.01 -7.18 -67.07
CA GLY A 9 -39.28 -7.62 -65.71
C GLY A 9 -38.09 -7.32 -64.77
N LYS A 10 -38.22 -6.26 -64.03
CA LYS A 10 -37.32 -5.90 -62.92
C LYS A 10 -37.50 -6.95 -61.81
N LYS A 11 -36.51 -7.83 -61.66
CA LYS A 11 -36.47 -8.77 -60.55
C LYS A 11 -35.97 -8.03 -59.27
N ASP A 12 -36.92 -7.68 -58.42
CA ASP A 12 -36.59 -7.22 -57.08
C ASP A 12 -36.08 -8.41 -56.27
N GLY A 13 -34.74 -8.45 -56.09
CA GLY A 13 -34.04 -9.46 -55.30
C GLY A 13 -34.18 -9.21 -53.80
N GLY A 14 -35.43 -9.28 -53.31
CA GLY A 14 -35.67 -9.26 -51.86
C GLY A 14 -35.21 -10.59 -51.25
N LEU A 15 -34.40 -10.52 -50.21
CA LEU A 15 -34.04 -11.69 -49.43
C LEU A 15 -35.32 -12.34 -48.84
N PRO A 16 -35.44 -13.68 -48.88
CA PRO A 16 -36.60 -14.36 -48.34
C PRO A 16 -36.75 -14.06 -46.85
N PRO A 17 -38.01 -13.83 -46.35
CA PRO A 17 -38.26 -13.32 -45.02
C PRO A 17 -37.69 -14.18 -43.86
N GLY A 18 -37.40 -15.44 -44.06
CA GLY A 18 -36.75 -16.31 -43.09
C GLY A 18 -35.26 -16.06 -42.89
N ARG A 19 -34.53 -15.51 -43.91
CA ARG A 19 -33.11 -15.23 -43.78
C ARG A 19 -32.80 -13.91 -43.04
N ALA A 20 -33.65 -12.92 -43.19
CA ALA A 20 -33.55 -11.67 -42.46
C ALA A 20 -33.71 -11.89 -40.95
N TRP A 21 -34.64 -12.76 -40.56
CA TRP A 21 -34.89 -13.10 -39.16
C TRP A 21 -33.73 -13.88 -38.55
N LEU A 22 -33.12 -14.80 -39.27
CA LEU A 22 -31.91 -15.52 -38.85
C LEU A 22 -30.71 -14.59 -38.64
N CYS A 23 -30.52 -13.57 -39.47
CA CYS A 23 -29.47 -12.57 -39.25
C CYS A 23 -29.71 -11.70 -38.02
N VAL A 24 -30.94 -11.29 -37.73
CA VAL A 24 -31.32 -10.53 -36.52
C VAL A 24 -31.10 -11.36 -35.25
N VAL A 25 -31.51 -12.63 -35.27
CA VAL A 25 -31.29 -13.54 -34.14
C VAL A 25 -29.79 -13.81 -33.91
N ALA A 26 -29.01 -14.01 -34.98
CA ALA A 26 -27.56 -14.22 -34.88
C ALA A 26 -26.83 -12.98 -34.37
N THR A 27 -27.21 -11.77 -34.77
CA THR A 27 -26.64 -10.52 -34.22
C THR A 27 -27.03 -10.28 -32.79
N LEU A 28 -28.26 -10.60 -32.37
CA LEU A 28 -28.68 -10.53 -30.97
C LEU A 28 -27.91 -11.54 -30.10
N LEU A 29 -27.74 -12.78 -30.57
CA LEU A 29 -26.96 -13.79 -29.87
C LEU A 29 -25.48 -13.42 -29.76
N CYS A 30 -24.88 -12.86 -30.81
CA CYS A 30 -23.52 -12.33 -30.73
C CYS A 30 -23.39 -11.14 -29.78
N ALA A 31 -24.36 -10.23 -29.74
CA ALA A 31 -24.38 -9.11 -28.82
C ALA A 31 -24.56 -9.58 -27.36
N VAL A 32 -25.42 -10.57 -27.11
CA VAL A 32 -25.61 -11.19 -25.80
C VAL A 32 -24.36 -11.98 -25.38
N ALA A 33 -23.70 -12.69 -26.29
CA ALA A 33 -22.43 -13.37 -26.01
C ALA A 33 -21.28 -12.39 -25.73
N LEU A 34 -21.20 -11.26 -26.42
CA LEU A 34 -20.24 -10.18 -26.14
C LEU A 34 -20.51 -9.51 -24.79
N LEU A 35 -21.78 -9.29 -24.44
CA LEU A 35 -22.16 -8.77 -23.12
C LEU A 35 -21.93 -9.81 -22.01
N ALA A 36 -22.09 -11.09 -22.26
CA ALA A 36 -21.78 -12.17 -21.33
C ALA A 36 -20.26 -12.34 -21.09
N HIS A 37 -19.43 -12.09 -22.08
CA HIS A 37 -17.97 -12.07 -21.93
C HIS A 37 -17.46 -10.83 -21.17
N ALA A 38 -18.15 -9.69 -21.27
CA ALA A 38 -17.86 -8.52 -20.44
C ALA A 38 -18.28 -8.70 -18.99
N ALA A 39 -19.16 -9.66 -18.69
CA ALA A 39 -19.68 -9.98 -17.37
C ALA A 39 -18.99 -11.18 -16.69
N ALA A 40 -17.87 -11.68 -17.20
CA ALA A 40 -16.94 -12.42 -16.36
C ALA A 40 -16.35 -11.42 -15.35
N ALA A 41 -17.17 -11.09 -14.33
CA ALA A 41 -16.83 -10.14 -13.29
C ALA A 41 -15.44 -10.52 -12.75
N ALA A 42 -14.45 -9.67 -13.00
CA ALA A 42 -13.14 -9.85 -12.45
C ALA A 42 -13.32 -10.10 -10.95
N ARG A 43 -12.83 -11.25 -10.48
CA ARG A 43 -12.95 -11.60 -9.06
C ARG A 43 -12.31 -10.49 -8.24
N ASP A 44 -12.94 -10.12 -7.13
CA ASP A 44 -12.37 -9.17 -6.17
C ASP A 44 -10.96 -9.61 -5.79
N LEU A 45 -10.05 -8.66 -5.74
CA LEU A 45 -8.70 -8.88 -5.23
C LEU A 45 -8.74 -8.98 -3.69
N VAL A 46 -8.04 -9.95 -3.15
CA VAL A 46 -7.80 -10.10 -1.71
C VAL A 46 -6.35 -9.73 -1.41
N VAL A 47 -6.18 -8.69 -0.63
CA VAL A 47 -4.87 -8.11 -0.31
C VAL A 47 -4.66 -8.17 1.19
N TYR A 48 -3.55 -8.79 1.62
CA TYR A 48 -3.06 -8.71 2.98
C TYR A 48 -2.01 -7.61 3.10
N GLY A 49 -1.97 -6.91 4.23
CA GLY A 49 -1.00 -5.85 4.46
C GLY A 49 -0.66 -5.64 5.93
N GLU A 50 0.52 -5.09 6.17
CA GLU A 50 0.90 -4.60 7.48
C GLU A 50 -0.08 -3.52 7.96
N PRO A 51 -0.40 -3.45 9.27
CA PRO A 51 -1.32 -2.47 9.81
C PRO A 51 -0.96 -1.02 9.47
N THR A 52 0.33 -0.69 9.43
CA THR A 52 0.83 0.63 9.05
C THR A 52 0.52 1.01 7.59
N LEU A 53 0.19 0.04 6.73
CA LEU A 53 -0.17 0.25 5.33
C LEU A 53 -1.68 0.38 5.09
N GLU A 54 -2.52 0.17 6.11
CA GLU A 54 -3.98 0.09 5.96
C GLU A 54 -4.57 1.26 5.19
N LYS A 55 -4.22 2.48 5.59
CA LYS A 55 -4.73 3.71 4.96
C LYS A 55 -4.32 3.81 3.50
N ALA A 56 -3.06 3.50 3.19
CA ALA A 56 -2.54 3.52 1.82
C ALA A 56 -3.24 2.46 0.96
N LEU A 57 -3.34 1.22 1.44
CA LEU A 57 -3.95 0.11 0.72
C LEU A 57 -5.44 0.34 0.45
N LYS A 58 -6.19 0.85 1.42
CA LYS A 58 -7.60 1.24 1.23
C LYS A 58 -7.75 2.34 0.17
N SER A 59 -6.88 3.36 0.21
CA SER A 59 -6.89 4.45 -0.77
C SER A 59 -6.58 3.96 -2.18
N VAL A 60 -5.56 3.13 -2.34
CA VAL A 60 -5.18 2.53 -3.63
C VAL A 60 -6.27 1.56 -4.13
N GLY A 61 -6.86 0.76 -3.23
CA GLY A 61 -7.98 -0.12 -3.56
C GLY A 61 -9.19 0.64 -4.07
N PHE A 62 -9.52 1.78 -3.46
CA PHE A 62 -10.58 2.66 -3.94
C PHE A 62 -10.29 3.23 -5.33
N LEU A 63 -9.07 3.72 -5.58
CA LEU A 63 -8.65 4.22 -6.89
C LEU A 63 -8.70 3.13 -7.96
N TRP A 64 -8.30 1.91 -7.62
CA TRP A 64 -8.37 0.76 -8.50
C TRP A 64 -9.81 0.40 -8.86
N GLN A 65 -10.69 0.31 -7.85
CA GLN A 65 -12.10 0.02 -8.05
C GLN A 65 -12.78 1.09 -8.91
N ALA A 66 -12.49 2.37 -8.68
CA ALA A 66 -13.04 3.47 -9.48
C ALA A 66 -12.61 3.38 -10.96
N ARG A 67 -11.40 2.84 -11.23
CA ARG A 67 -10.84 2.71 -12.57
C ARG A 67 -11.32 1.46 -13.31
N THR A 68 -11.50 0.34 -12.61
CA THR A 68 -11.67 -0.98 -13.24
C THR A 68 -12.99 -1.66 -12.89
N GLY A 69 -13.71 -1.18 -11.87
CA GLY A 69 -14.86 -1.86 -11.28
C GLY A 69 -14.50 -3.02 -10.35
N THR A 70 -13.23 -3.48 -10.33
CA THR A 70 -12.76 -4.59 -9.49
C THR A 70 -12.50 -4.10 -8.07
N ARG A 71 -13.15 -4.71 -7.09
CA ARG A 71 -12.95 -4.38 -5.67
C ARG A 71 -11.64 -4.96 -5.15
N VAL A 72 -11.03 -4.24 -4.20
CA VAL A 72 -9.86 -4.70 -3.44
C VAL A 72 -10.27 -4.86 -1.98
N ASN A 73 -10.33 -6.09 -1.50
CA ASN A 73 -10.61 -6.41 -0.10
C ASN A 73 -9.28 -6.42 0.66
N VAL A 74 -9.11 -5.46 1.56
CA VAL A 74 -7.87 -5.29 2.33
C VAL A 74 -8.04 -5.89 3.72
N PHE A 75 -7.15 -6.81 4.07
CA PHE A 75 -7.01 -7.39 5.41
C PHE A 75 -5.67 -6.96 5.99
N VAL A 76 -5.66 -6.50 7.24
CA VAL A 76 -4.43 -6.06 7.89
C VAL A 76 -4.11 -6.93 9.10
N ALA A 77 -2.88 -7.40 9.13
CA ALA A 77 -2.30 -8.13 10.24
C ALA A 77 -0.76 -8.01 10.18
N PRO A 78 -0.04 -8.24 11.30
CA PRO A 78 1.41 -8.38 11.29
C PRO A 78 1.88 -9.38 10.23
N THR A 79 3.06 -9.15 9.66
CA THR A 79 3.62 -9.92 8.54
C THR A 79 3.65 -11.42 8.81
N ASP A 80 4.15 -11.84 9.95
CA ASP A 80 4.24 -13.24 10.38
C ASP A 80 2.87 -13.90 10.51
N LEU A 81 1.92 -13.21 11.10
CA LEU A 81 0.54 -13.69 11.24
C LEU A 81 -0.15 -13.80 9.87
N SER A 82 0.07 -12.84 8.98
CA SER A 82 -0.45 -12.86 7.61
C SER A 82 0.07 -14.09 6.85
N TYR A 83 1.37 -14.37 6.91
CA TYR A 83 1.95 -15.56 6.29
C TYR A 83 1.40 -16.85 6.90
N ALA A 84 1.26 -16.92 8.23
CA ALA A 84 0.66 -18.08 8.89
C ALA A 84 -0.79 -18.33 8.48
N GLN A 85 -1.58 -17.28 8.23
CA GLN A 85 -2.95 -17.40 7.74
C GLN A 85 -3.00 -17.91 6.29
N ILE A 86 -2.13 -17.38 5.42
CA ILE A 86 -2.04 -17.80 4.01
C ILE A 86 -1.58 -19.25 3.92
N ASP A 87 -0.62 -19.66 4.72
CA ASP A 87 -0.13 -21.04 4.75
C ASP A 87 -1.21 -22.05 5.19
N ARG A 88 -2.10 -21.63 6.08
CA ARG A 88 -3.29 -22.41 6.51
C ARG A 88 -4.45 -22.38 5.51
N GLY A 89 -4.26 -21.78 4.32
CA GLY A 89 -5.24 -21.78 3.26
C GLY A 89 -6.15 -20.54 3.22
N ALA A 90 -5.83 -19.48 3.95
CA ALA A 90 -6.56 -18.23 3.78
C ALA A 90 -6.34 -17.68 2.36
N ARG A 91 -7.45 -17.25 1.73
CA ARG A 91 -7.37 -16.66 0.39
C ARG A 91 -6.57 -15.37 0.44
N CYS A 92 -5.55 -15.29 -0.38
CA CYS A 92 -4.75 -14.09 -0.61
C CYS A 92 -4.32 -14.06 -2.07
N ASP A 93 -4.43 -12.91 -2.71
CA ASP A 93 -3.91 -12.69 -4.06
C ASP A 93 -2.55 -11.97 -4.00
N LEU A 94 -2.46 -10.94 -3.17
CA LEU A 94 -1.24 -10.15 -2.95
C LEU A 94 -1.02 -9.91 -1.46
N ILE A 95 0.23 -9.87 -1.04
CA ILE A 95 0.62 -9.47 0.30
C ILE A 95 1.60 -8.28 0.25
N PHE A 96 1.38 -7.31 1.13
CA PHE A 96 2.25 -6.19 1.43
C PHE A 96 2.84 -6.41 2.82
N ALA A 97 4.06 -6.85 2.89
CA ALA A 97 4.72 -7.33 4.11
C ALA A 97 5.98 -6.52 4.41
N LEU A 98 6.48 -6.64 5.64
CA LEU A 98 7.81 -6.14 5.98
C LEU A 98 8.89 -6.93 5.23
N ALA A 99 9.86 -6.23 4.65
CA ALA A 99 11.07 -6.86 4.14
C ALA A 99 11.88 -7.44 5.30
N GLY A 100 12.38 -8.66 5.16
CA GLY A 100 13.23 -9.31 6.16
C GLY A 100 13.00 -10.80 6.29
N ALA A 101 13.49 -11.38 7.39
CA ALA A 101 13.58 -12.83 7.59
C ALA A 101 12.24 -13.57 7.41
N ALA A 102 11.13 -13.03 7.90
CA ALA A 102 9.81 -13.65 7.74
C ALA A 102 9.39 -13.74 6.27
N THR A 103 9.66 -12.69 5.47
CA THR A 103 9.39 -12.68 4.03
C THR A 103 10.29 -13.67 3.28
N ASP A 104 11.58 -13.73 3.65
CA ASP A 104 12.54 -14.66 3.06
C ASP A 104 12.15 -16.11 3.37
N GLU A 105 11.64 -16.37 4.57
CA GLU A 105 11.13 -17.69 4.95
C GLU A 105 9.85 -18.06 4.21
N ALA A 106 8.89 -17.12 4.11
CA ALA A 106 7.67 -17.32 3.35
C ALA A 106 7.93 -17.65 1.88
N ALA A 107 8.95 -17.02 1.28
CA ALA A 107 9.40 -17.33 -0.08
C ALA A 107 10.01 -18.74 -0.18
N ARG A 108 10.87 -19.13 0.77
CA ARG A 108 11.45 -20.48 0.82
C ARG A 108 10.40 -21.57 1.07
N ALA A 109 9.41 -21.29 1.90
CA ALA A 109 8.27 -22.18 2.16
C ALA A 109 7.22 -22.17 1.04
N ASN A 110 7.45 -21.42 -0.04
CA ASN A 110 6.52 -21.25 -1.16
C ASN A 110 5.11 -20.79 -0.73
N ILE A 111 5.04 -19.93 0.29
CA ILE A 111 3.79 -19.25 0.70
C ILE A 111 3.52 -18.07 -0.25
N ILE A 112 4.59 -17.48 -0.78
CA ILE A 112 4.57 -16.42 -1.78
C ILE A 112 5.49 -16.78 -2.95
N HIS A 113 5.21 -16.23 -4.11
CA HIS A 113 6.08 -16.38 -5.28
C HIS A 113 7.32 -15.47 -5.16
N ALA A 114 8.48 -16.06 -4.88
CA ALA A 114 9.75 -15.36 -4.71
C ALA A 114 10.08 -14.40 -5.89
N ALA A 115 9.81 -14.82 -7.12
CA ALA A 115 10.07 -14.04 -8.33
C ALA A 115 9.20 -12.77 -8.45
N THR A 116 8.15 -12.64 -7.63
CA THR A 116 7.25 -11.48 -7.63
C THR A 116 7.54 -10.49 -6.52
N ILE A 117 8.47 -10.80 -5.62
CA ILE A 117 8.84 -9.92 -4.52
C ILE A 117 9.45 -8.64 -5.08
N SER A 118 8.81 -7.53 -4.79
CA SER A 118 9.28 -6.20 -5.17
C SER A 118 9.31 -5.30 -3.94
N ARG A 119 10.45 -4.67 -3.67
CA ARG A 119 10.56 -3.60 -2.66
C ARG A 119 9.91 -2.36 -3.22
N ALA A 120 8.96 -1.80 -2.52
CA ALA A 120 8.13 -0.75 -3.10
C ALA A 120 8.12 0.54 -2.26
N TRP A 121 8.01 0.42 -0.96
CA TRP A 121 7.88 1.58 -0.07
C TRP A 121 8.69 1.41 1.21
N ARG A 122 9.00 2.55 1.81
CA ARG A 122 9.60 2.61 3.14
C ARG A 122 8.79 3.52 4.05
N ASN A 123 8.80 3.18 5.33
CA ASN A 123 8.31 4.00 6.41
C ASN A 123 9.49 4.62 7.15
N GLY A 124 9.27 5.74 7.78
CA GLY A 124 10.26 6.40 8.63
C GLY A 124 9.69 6.74 10.00
N LEU A 125 10.55 7.13 10.92
CA LEU A 125 10.12 7.76 12.15
C LEU A 125 10.06 9.28 11.97
N VAL A 126 9.09 9.89 12.63
CA VAL A 126 8.93 11.33 12.71
C VAL A 126 8.72 11.75 14.17
N LEU A 127 9.25 12.91 14.52
CA LEU A 127 8.88 13.60 15.74
C LEU A 127 7.65 14.43 15.44
N VAL A 128 6.59 14.23 16.20
CA VAL A 128 5.34 14.98 16.08
C VAL A 128 5.06 15.74 17.36
N GLY A 129 4.31 16.84 17.27
CA GLY A 129 3.90 17.66 18.41
C GLY A 129 2.57 18.34 18.21
N THR A 130 1.92 18.71 19.31
CA THR A 130 0.63 19.40 19.34
C THR A 130 0.78 20.92 19.15
N GLU A 131 1.95 21.47 19.48
CA GLU A 131 2.25 22.88 19.31
C GLU A 131 3.00 23.17 17.98
N PRO A 132 2.80 24.36 17.38
CA PRO A 132 3.59 24.77 16.23
C PRO A 132 5.08 24.82 16.60
N GLY A 133 5.89 24.05 15.89
CA GLY A 133 7.33 24.08 16.04
C GLY A 133 7.95 24.90 14.92
N THR A 134 8.95 25.72 15.24
CA THR A 134 9.87 26.33 14.27
C THR A 134 10.97 25.31 13.94
N GLY A 135 10.59 24.12 13.54
CA GLY A 135 11.54 23.06 13.23
C GLY A 135 11.91 23.04 11.75
N PRO A 136 13.14 22.63 11.39
CA PRO A 136 13.52 22.42 10.02
C PRO A 136 12.67 21.31 9.41
N THR A 137 12.08 21.61 8.29
CA THR A 137 11.06 20.81 7.63
C THR A 137 11.59 19.57 6.90
N ALA A 138 12.88 19.30 6.86
CA ALA A 138 13.35 18.21 6.02
C ALA A 138 14.50 17.34 6.56
N ASP A 139 15.42 17.77 7.39
CA ASP A 139 16.50 16.93 7.91
C ASP A 139 17.00 17.46 9.26
N ALA A 140 16.26 17.16 10.33
CA ALA A 140 16.74 17.52 11.66
C ALA A 140 18.07 16.82 11.96
N ARG A 141 19.13 17.59 12.09
CA ARG A 141 20.39 17.07 12.56
C ARG A 141 20.25 16.63 14.02
N ARG A 142 21.09 15.71 14.50
CA ARG A 142 21.04 15.22 15.90
C ARG A 142 21.02 16.38 16.93
N ALA A 143 21.78 17.45 16.69
CA ALA A 143 21.79 18.63 17.55
C ALA A 143 20.45 19.38 17.60
N ASP A 144 19.69 19.36 16.50
CA ASP A 144 18.40 20.02 16.44
C ASP A 144 17.34 19.19 17.19
N LEU A 145 17.42 17.85 17.13
CA LEU A 145 16.54 16.96 17.87
C LEU A 145 16.70 17.14 19.38
N SER A 146 17.93 17.20 19.90
CA SER A 146 18.18 17.44 21.33
C SER A 146 17.56 18.75 21.81
N ARG A 147 17.63 19.81 20.98
CA ARG A 147 16.99 21.10 21.30
C ARG A 147 15.46 21.03 21.27
N LEU A 148 14.91 20.33 20.29
CA LEU A 148 13.45 20.21 20.13
C LEU A 148 12.81 19.50 21.33
N ILE A 149 13.47 18.47 21.88
CA ILE A 149 12.94 17.68 23.01
C ILE A 149 13.33 18.24 24.38
N ALA A 150 14.27 19.17 24.46
CA ALA A 150 14.77 19.70 25.73
C ALA A 150 13.62 20.33 26.55
N GLY A 151 13.44 19.85 27.79
CA GLY A 151 12.44 20.36 28.74
C GLY A 151 11.00 19.96 28.39
N LYS A 152 10.76 19.10 27.38
CA LYS A 152 9.44 18.66 26.97
C LYS A 152 9.19 17.20 27.37
N ARG A 153 7.92 16.87 27.60
CA ARG A 153 7.50 15.47 27.79
C ARG A 153 7.39 14.79 26.44
N LEU A 154 8.22 13.77 26.24
CA LEU A 154 8.28 12.99 25.01
C LEU A 154 7.56 11.65 25.21
N ALA A 155 6.74 11.23 24.24
CA ALA A 155 6.16 9.89 24.22
C ALA A 155 6.82 9.04 23.13
N ILE A 156 7.06 7.77 23.46
CA ILE A 156 7.54 6.74 22.52
C ILE A 156 6.71 5.47 22.66
N ALA A 157 6.71 4.62 21.67
CA ALA A 157 6.15 3.28 21.77
C ALA A 157 7.04 2.37 22.63
N ASN A 158 6.48 1.29 23.17
CA ASN A 158 7.20 0.31 23.97
C ASN A 158 8.28 -0.38 23.09
N PRO A 159 9.58 -0.28 23.45
CA PRO A 159 10.67 -0.83 22.65
C PRO A 159 10.65 -2.36 22.54
N ASP A 160 10.05 -3.06 23.48
CA ASP A 160 9.98 -4.52 23.49
C ASP A 160 8.84 -5.08 22.65
N ARG A 161 7.89 -4.21 22.24
CA ARG A 161 6.66 -4.61 21.54
C ARG A 161 6.48 -3.96 20.18
N ASP A 162 7.08 -2.80 19.97
CA ASP A 162 6.89 -1.99 18.76
C ASP A 162 8.26 -1.61 18.17
N PRO A 163 8.56 -2.00 16.93
CA PRO A 163 9.81 -1.64 16.27
C PRO A 163 10.09 -0.13 16.21
N ALA A 164 9.05 0.72 16.19
CA ALA A 164 9.24 2.16 16.28
C ALA A 164 9.80 2.57 17.63
N GLY A 165 9.35 1.92 18.73
CA GLY A 165 9.85 2.14 20.07
C GLY A 165 11.33 1.77 20.22
N ALA A 166 11.70 0.58 19.75
CA ALA A 166 13.10 0.14 19.75
C ALA A 166 14.02 1.13 19.00
N ARG A 167 13.59 1.60 17.84
CA ARG A 167 14.32 2.60 17.04
C ARG A 167 14.35 3.97 17.70
N ALA A 168 13.26 4.38 18.36
CA ALA A 168 13.21 5.63 19.12
C ALA A 168 14.21 5.62 20.26
N VAL A 169 14.27 4.53 21.05
CA VAL A 169 15.27 4.37 22.13
C VAL A 169 16.69 4.47 21.62
N GLU A 170 17.01 3.81 20.52
CA GLU A 170 18.35 3.90 19.94
C GLU A 170 18.69 5.31 19.48
N LEU A 171 17.73 6.00 18.83
CA LEU A 171 17.88 7.40 18.44
C LEU A 171 18.14 8.28 19.65
N LEU A 172 17.33 8.15 20.69
CA LEU A 172 17.42 8.94 21.92
C LEU A 172 18.77 8.70 22.64
N ARG A 173 19.23 7.45 22.70
CA ARG A 173 20.55 7.10 23.24
C ARG A 173 21.68 7.79 22.48
N LYS A 174 21.61 7.88 21.15
CA LYS A 174 22.64 8.56 20.32
C LYS A 174 22.72 10.07 20.54
N ILE A 175 21.68 10.67 21.11
CA ILE A 175 21.64 12.09 21.49
C ILE A 175 21.74 12.31 23.01
N GLY A 176 22.09 11.27 23.78
CA GLY A 176 22.33 11.37 25.22
C GLY A 176 21.06 11.32 26.09
N VAL A 177 19.91 10.94 25.55
CA VAL A 177 18.68 10.76 26.31
C VAL A 177 18.51 9.29 26.68
N VAL A 178 18.43 9.04 27.99
CA VAL A 178 18.21 7.70 28.54
C VAL A 178 16.72 7.47 28.70
N VAL A 179 16.27 6.30 28.25
CA VAL A 179 14.89 5.84 28.41
C VAL A 179 14.87 4.75 29.48
N ASP A 180 14.55 5.12 30.70
CA ASP A 180 14.40 4.23 31.83
C ASP A 180 13.23 4.69 32.72
N ASP A 181 12.89 3.90 33.74
CA ASP A 181 11.80 4.19 34.68
C ASP A 181 12.05 5.45 35.52
N GLY A 182 13.30 5.90 35.62
CA GLY A 182 13.71 7.12 36.32
C GLY A 182 13.49 8.39 35.50
N ASN A 183 13.43 8.30 34.20
CA ASN A 183 13.29 9.46 33.32
C ASN A 183 11.83 9.81 33.05
N LYS A 184 11.23 10.57 33.94
CA LYS A 184 9.83 11.03 33.85
C LYS A 184 9.53 11.94 32.65
N ALA A 185 10.57 12.40 31.95
CA ALA A 185 10.39 13.18 30.72
C ALA A 185 10.04 12.31 29.51
N VAL A 186 10.20 10.98 29.60
CA VAL A 186 9.85 10.03 28.53
C VAL A 186 8.71 9.12 29.00
N ALA A 187 7.57 9.24 28.34
CA ALA A 187 6.42 8.36 28.54
C ALA A 187 6.47 7.20 27.51
N VAL A 188 6.28 5.97 27.99
CA VAL A 188 6.24 4.78 27.13
C VAL A 188 4.79 4.32 26.98
N ALA A 189 4.31 4.26 25.73
CA ALA A 189 3.00 3.74 25.37
C ALA A 189 3.13 2.34 24.76
N GLU A 190 2.06 1.54 24.75
CA GLU A 190 2.09 0.17 24.20
C GLU A 190 2.43 0.10 22.69
N SER A 191 2.07 1.16 21.94
CA SER A 191 2.27 1.24 20.49
C SER A 191 2.37 2.70 20.03
N THR A 192 2.70 2.93 18.76
CA THR A 192 2.66 4.28 18.16
C THR A 192 1.25 4.90 18.20
N ALA A 193 0.19 4.10 18.06
CA ALA A 193 -1.18 4.59 18.28
C ALA A 193 -1.41 5.05 19.73
N GLY A 194 -0.81 4.38 20.69
CA GLY A 194 -0.80 4.81 22.11
C GLY A 194 -0.07 6.14 22.29
N VAL A 195 1.04 6.36 21.59
CA VAL A 195 1.76 7.66 21.58
C VAL A 195 0.84 8.78 21.09
N VAL A 196 0.14 8.55 19.97
CA VAL A 196 -0.85 9.52 19.43
C VAL A 196 -1.93 9.83 20.47
N SER A 197 -2.39 8.81 21.22
CA SER A 197 -3.39 8.99 22.29
C SER A 197 -2.84 9.81 23.47
N LEU A 198 -1.57 9.64 23.84
CA LEU A 198 -0.93 10.45 24.88
C LEU A 198 -0.82 11.92 24.48
N LEU A 199 -0.50 12.19 23.22
CA LEU A 199 -0.46 13.55 22.67
C LEU A 199 -1.84 14.19 22.65
N ALA A 200 -2.86 13.45 22.21
CA ALA A 200 -4.25 13.94 22.18
C ALA A 200 -4.82 14.23 23.56
N ALA A 201 -4.30 13.56 24.60
CA ALA A 201 -4.71 13.74 26.00
C ALA A 201 -3.81 14.74 26.78
N ASP A 202 -2.94 15.49 26.09
CA ASP A 202 -1.95 16.42 26.68
C ASP A 202 -1.03 15.78 27.74
N LYS A 203 -0.86 14.45 27.69
CA LYS A 203 0.04 13.71 28.58
C LYS A 203 1.49 13.74 28.09
N ALA A 204 1.71 14.09 26.82
CA ALA A 204 2.99 14.38 26.22
C ALA A 204 2.86 15.57 25.26
N GLU A 205 3.95 16.29 25.05
CA GLU A 205 4.01 17.45 24.14
C GLU A 205 4.57 17.05 22.79
N LEU A 206 5.43 16.03 22.80
CA LEU A 206 6.09 15.46 21.63
C LEU A 206 5.93 13.94 21.61
N GLY A 207 5.96 13.36 20.42
CA GLY A 207 5.94 11.91 20.26
C GLY A 207 6.80 11.47 19.08
N ILE A 208 7.42 10.29 19.20
CA ILE A 208 8.08 9.63 18.08
C ILE A 208 7.16 8.53 17.59
N VAL A 209 6.73 8.65 16.32
CA VAL A 209 5.79 7.74 15.67
C VAL A 209 6.26 7.40 14.26
N TYR A 210 5.61 6.45 13.61
CA TYR A 210 5.79 6.25 12.17
C TYR A 210 5.27 7.44 11.38
N SER A 211 5.88 7.72 10.22
CA SER A 211 5.38 8.75 9.31
C SER A 211 3.94 8.47 8.84
N THR A 212 3.53 7.20 8.81
CA THR A 212 2.14 6.80 8.53
C THR A 212 1.14 7.18 9.61
N ASP A 213 1.59 7.34 10.86
CA ASP A 213 0.76 7.75 12.00
C ASP A 213 0.71 9.28 12.15
N ALA A 214 1.68 9.98 11.55
CA ALA A 214 1.75 11.46 11.55
C ALA A 214 0.71 12.08 10.59
N THR A 215 -0.50 11.57 10.61
CA THR A 215 -1.59 12.09 9.78
C THR A 215 -2.24 13.29 10.45
N ALA A 216 -3.07 14.03 9.72
CA ALA A 216 -3.67 15.31 10.08
C ALA A 216 -4.00 15.50 11.58
N GLY A 217 -3.50 16.58 12.19
CA GLY A 217 -3.75 16.94 13.60
C GLY A 217 -2.51 17.41 14.35
N PHE A 218 -1.32 17.06 13.87
CA PHE A 218 -0.08 17.54 14.49
C PHE A 218 0.36 18.86 13.84
N LYS A 219 0.77 19.81 14.66
CA LYS A 219 1.27 21.11 14.22
C LYS A 219 2.78 21.10 13.95
N LEU A 220 3.48 20.11 14.50
CA LEU A 220 4.88 19.82 14.23
C LEU A 220 5.00 18.41 13.67
N ALA A 221 5.68 18.25 12.56
CA ALA A 221 6.11 16.96 12.05
C ALA A 221 7.53 17.11 11.47
N VAL A 222 8.50 16.46 12.08
CA VAL A 222 9.90 16.51 11.69
C VAL A 222 10.38 15.11 11.37
N ALA A 223 10.85 14.90 10.14
CA ALA A 223 11.45 13.63 9.75
C ALA A 223 12.70 13.36 10.59
N LEU A 224 12.77 12.18 11.18
CA LEU A 224 13.94 11.77 11.94
C LEU A 224 14.96 11.13 10.99
N PRO A 225 16.24 11.49 11.10
CA PRO A 225 17.26 10.98 10.19
C PRO A 225 17.35 9.45 10.30
N ALA A 226 17.62 8.80 9.18
CA ALA A 226 17.99 7.40 9.12
C ALA A 226 19.32 7.21 9.87
N LEU A 227 19.25 6.87 11.15
CA LEU A 227 20.40 6.73 12.03
C LEU A 227 20.91 5.30 11.93
N ASP A 228 21.80 5.02 10.98
CA ASP A 228 22.53 3.74 10.87
C ASP A 228 21.70 2.47 11.13
N GLN A 229 20.37 2.56 10.97
CA GLN A 229 19.44 1.46 11.07
C GLN A 229 18.85 1.15 9.71
N PRO A 230 18.65 -0.14 9.40
CA PRO A 230 17.97 -0.49 8.16
C PRO A 230 16.59 0.19 8.13
N PRO A 231 16.22 0.79 7.00
CA PRO A 231 14.91 1.41 6.85
C PRO A 231 13.79 0.35 7.08
N ILE A 232 12.62 0.82 7.48
CA ILE A 232 11.42 -0.02 7.51
C ILE A 232 10.91 -0.10 6.07
N GLU A 233 11.24 -1.18 5.40
CA GLU A 233 10.87 -1.40 3.99
C GLU A 233 9.75 -2.40 3.89
N TYR A 234 8.87 -2.17 2.93
CA TYR A 234 7.78 -3.05 2.59
C TYR A 234 7.99 -3.64 1.20
N VAL A 235 7.65 -4.90 1.10
CA VAL A 235 7.58 -5.62 -0.17
C VAL A 235 6.13 -5.85 -0.56
N VAL A 236 5.89 -5.96 -1.85
CA VAL A 236 4.68 -6.57 -2.40
C VAL A 236 5.07 -7.88 -3.06
N ALA A 237 4.29 -8.92 -2.80
CA ALA A 237 4.47 -10.22 -3.42
C ALA A 237 3.12 -10.87 -3.74
N GLN A 238 3.11 -11.74 -4.75
CA GLN A 238 1.97 -12.57 -5.10
C GLN A 238 1.93 -13.78 -4.15
N ALA A 239 0.76 -14.10 -3.62
CA ALA A 239 0.57 -15.33 -2.85
C ALA A 239 0.72 -16.57 -3.75
N ARG A 240 0.97 -17.74 -3.15
CA ARG A 240 1.14 -19.02 -3.86
C ARG A 240 0.04 -19.35 -4.85
N ASP A 241 -1.21 -19.18 -4.45
CA ASP A 241 -2.40 -19.58 -5.22
C ASP A 241 -3.37 -18.38 -5.39
N PRO A 242 -2.99 -17.34 -6.16
CA PRO A 242 -3.85 -16.19 -6.35
C PRO A 242 -5.09 -16.61 -7.17
N GLN A 243 -6.27 -16.18 -6.72
CA GLN A 243 -7.54 -16.48 -7.38
C GLN A 243 -7.91 -15.42 -8.45
N SER A 244 -7.20 -14.31 -8.45
CA SER A 244 -7.44 -13.17 -9.34
C SER A 244 -6.19 -12.85 -10.14
N ASP A 245 -6.34 -12.25 -11.33
CA ASP A 245 -5.19 -11.73 -12.07
C ASP A 245 -4.63 -10.49 -11.34
N THR A 246 -3.45 -10.64 -10.77
CA THR A 246 -2.78 -9.61 -9.97
C THR A 246 -1.91 -8.68 -10.81
N LYS A 247 -1.51 -9.07 -12.02
CA LYS A 247 -0.59 -8.30 -12.86
C LYS A 247 -1.06 -6.88 -13.18
N PRO A 248 -2.33 -6.66 -13.58
CA PRO A 248 -2.83 -5.31 -13.83
C PRO A 248 -2.78 -4.43 -12.59
N PHE A 249 -3.10 -4.98 -11.40
CA PHE A 249 -3.04 -4.23 -10.16
C PHE A 249 -1.59 -3.93 -9.75
N MET A 250 -0.67 -4.88 -9.87
CA MET A 250 0.76 -4.64 -9.63
C MET A 250 1.32 -3.56 -10.56
N THR A 251 0.92 -3.56 -11.83
CA THR A 251 1.27 -2.48 -12.77
C THR A 251 0.67 -1.14 -12.32
N PHE A 252 -0.58 -1.14 -11.87
CA PHE A 252 -1.23 0.07 -11.36
C PHE A 252 -0.51 0.66 -10.15
N LEU A 253 0.06 -0.16 -9.26
CA LEU A 253 0.84 0.32 -8.11
C LEU A 253 2.02 1.21 -8.51
N GLN A 254 2.54 1.07 -9.74
CA GLN A 254 3.61 1.93 -10.27
C GLN A 254 3.10 3.26 -10.85
N SER A 255 1.79 3.44 -10.96
CA SER A 255 1.20 4.68 -11.49
C SER A 255 1.40 5.87 -10.55
N ALA A 256 1.40 7.08 -11.12
CA ALA A 256 1.49 8.32 -10.33
C ALA A 256 0.37 8.44 -9.29
N ALA A 257 -0.85 7.97 -9.61
CA ALA A 257 -1.98 8.01 -8.69
C ALA A 257 -1.78 7.09 -7.47
N ALA A 258 -1.33 5.85 -7.69
CA ALA A 258 -1.03 4.93 -6.59
C ALA A 258 0.15 5.43 -5.74
N LYS A 259 1.24 5.88 -6.38
CA LYS A 259 2.39 6.47 -5.67
C LYS A 259 1.99 7.69 -4.83
N ALA A 260 1.12 8.56 -5.36
CA ALA A 260 0.59 9.69 -4.60
C ALA A 260 -0.25 9.25 -3.39
N ALA A 261 -1.06 8.20 -3.50
CA ALA A 261 -1.84 7.66 -2.39
C ALA A 261 -0.95 7.12 -1.26
N PHE A 262 0.10 6.36 -1.59
CA PHE A 262 1.09 5.91 -0.60
C PHE A 262 1.82 7.09 0.05
N LYS A 263 2.26 8.05 -0.74
CA LYS A 263 2.93 9.26 -0.24
C LYS A 263 2.02 10.07 0.70
N SER A 264 0.75 10.24 0.35
CA SER A 264 -0.24 10.92 1.19
C SER A 264 -0.54 10.17 2.49
N ALA A 265 -0.26 8.87 2.53
CA ALA A 265 -0.34 8.06 3.74
C ALA A 265 0.98 8.06 4.55
N GLY A 266 1.97 8.87 4.19
CA GLY A 266 3.23 9.00 4.93
C GLY A 266 4.35 8.05 4.48
N LEU A 267 4.16 7.30 3.39
CA LEU A 267 5.14 6.36 2.87
C LEU A 267 6.01 6.99 1.78
N ALA A 268 7.30 6.66 1.76
CA ALA A 268 8.21 7.08 0.72
C ALA A 268 8.42 5.93 -0.29
N PRO A 269 8.46 6.20 -1.60
CA PRO A 269 8.82 5.19 -2.58
C PRO A 269 10.30 4.80 -2.38
N ILE A 270 10.61 3.55 -2.66
CA ILE A 270 11.99 3.10 -2.83
C ILE A 270 12.29 3.34 -4.30
N ASP A 271 13.14 4.34 -4.58
CA ASP A 271 13.63 4.54 -5.94
C ASP A 271 14.65 3.43 -6.21
N ASP A 272 14.40 2.59 -7.21
CA ASP A 272 15.29 1.51 -7.66
C ASP A 272 16.65 2.02 -8.22
N ALA A 273 16.94 3.29 -8.07
CA ALA A 273 18.13 3.95 -8.61
C ALA A 273 19.43 3.64 -7.84
N ARG A 274 19.44 2.66 -6.91
CA ARG A 274 20.66 2.15 -6.30
C ARG A 274 20.62 0.65 -6.11
N ALA A 275 20.76 -0.07 -7.22
CA ALA A 275 21.24 -1.44 -7.16
C ALA A 275 22.66 -1.41 -6.54
N PRO A 276 22.95 -2.17 -5.49
CA PRO A 276 24.32 -2.36 -5.02
C PRO A 276 25.00 -3.32 -6.00
N GLY A 277 25.87 -2.82 -6.84
CA GLY A 277 26.60 -3.67 -7.77
C GLY A 277 27.27 -2.89 -8.89
N GLY A 278 28.39 -2.31 -8.59
CA GLY A 278 29.22 -1.67 -9.59
C GLY A 278 30.49 -1.07 -8.99
N ASP A 279 31.14 -1.80 -8.09
CA ASP A 279 32.58 -1.57 -7.87
C ASP A 279 33.29 -2.48 -8.86
N GLY A 280 33.65 -1.90 -9.97
CA GLY A 280 34.47 -2.46 -11.00
C GLY A 280 35.39 -1.37 -11.49
N ASP A 281 36.62 -1.49 -11.03
CA ASP A 281 37.92 -0.94 -11.42
C ASP A 281 38.47 0.18 -10.58
#